data_9cc338ed7a0fdd571089fad6c236c8fb
#
_entry.id   9cc338ed7a0fdd571089fad6c236c8fb
#
_cell.length_a   1.000
_cell.length_b   1.000
_cell.length_c   1.000
_cell.angle_alpha   90.00
_cell.angle_beta   90.00
_cell.angle_gamma   90.00
#
_symmetry.space_group_name_H-M   'P 1'
#
loop_
_entity.id
_entity.type
_entity.pdbx_description
1 polymer ?
#
loop_
_entity_poly.entity_id
_entity_poly.type
_entity_poly.pdbx_seq_one_letter_code
_entity_poly.pdbx_strand_id
1 'polypeptide(L)'
;MVDNLVRKLDNAPKAEIEISEAPVKWCSVSLAEMVERGKRLEASVFDVEARQAWDLINNNKYPITSLGGANGLTTSYTCGRFKRIWVMKSEYPIYQPSSVVDIKPTPDGYISKKTKVDIDSLRVHKGQILLTCSGTIGKVSLVSKTLDNAIFSHDLLRIDCKNPVDVGYIYTYLKSKIGSQILITNKYGAVITHIESEHLDTVPIPNAPDTIKSKINDLIIQSYALRDESNALIDQAQALLVKELNLPPISEIKIDTLDKSKSVQTFNVKLSEMAGRADASYHVPIVDAIVDILKKNAAEVTTVGDERISSDIILPG
;
A
#
# COMPACT_ATOMS: atom_id res chain seq x y z
N MET A 1 -27.67 34.57 -20.59
CA MET A 1 -26.39 33.92 -20.19
C MET A 1 -26.56 32.41 -20.01
N VAL A 2 -27.68 31.93 -19.48
CA VAL A 2 -27.98 30.49 -19.29
C VAL A 2 -28.14 29.74 -20.61
N ASP A 3 -28.85 30.32 -21.60
CA ASP A 3 -29.09 29.71 -22.92
C ASP A 3 -27.79 29.44 -23.73
N ASN A 4 -26.76 30.25 -23.55
CA ASN A 4 -25.48 30.04 -24.22
C ASN A 4 -24.63 28.92 -23.58
N LEU A 5 -24.86 28.62 -22.30
CA LEU A 5 -24.21 27.48 -21.61
C LEU A 5 -24.87 26.15 -22.02
N VAL A 6 -26.21 26.14 -22.14
CA VAL A 6 -26.96 24.94 -22.57
C VAL A 6 -26.58 24.56 -24.01
N ARG A 7 -26.53 25.54 -24.95
CA ARG A 7 -26.09 25.28 -26.32
C ARG A 7 -24.64 24.82 -26.47
N LYS A 8 -23.73 25.20 -25.53
CA LYS A 8 -22.38 24.70 -25.52
C LYS A 8 -22.28 23.26 -24.99
N LEU A 9 -23.18 22.85 -24.09
CA LEU A 9 -23.27 21.47 -23.60
C LEU A 9 -23.86 20.51 -24.63
N ASP A 10 -24.83 20.98 -25.46
CA ASP A 10 -25.42 20.17 -26.53
C ASP A 10 -24.46 19.92 -27.70
N ASN A 11 -23.45 20.78 -27.89
CA ASN A 11 -22.43 20.64 -28.93
C ASN A 11 -21.11 20.05 -28.42
N ALA A 12 -21.02 19.65 -27.14
CA ALA A 12 -19.86 18.89 -26.65
C ALA A 12 -19.84 17.52 -27.34
N PRO A 13 -18.68 17.05 -27.84
CA PRO A 13 -18.60 15.72 -28.39
C PRO A 13 -19.07 14.74 -27.30
N LYS A 14 -20.17 14.04 -27.59
CA LYS A 14 -20.64 12.96 -26.74
C LYS A 14 -19.51 11.93 -26.74
N ALA A 15 -18.84 11.72 -25.62
CA ALA A 15 -17.93 10.61 -25.48
C ALA A 15 -18.75 9.36 -25.81
N GLU A 16 -18.37 8.65 -26.88
CA GLU A 16 -18.87 7.31 -27.12
C GLU A 16 -18.37 6.48 -25.95
N ILE A 17 -19.28 6.19 -25.01
CA ILE A 17 -19.01 5.24 -23.94
C ILE A 17 -18.97 3.88 -24.66
N GLU A 18 -17.79 3.36 -24.94
CA GLU A 18 -17.64 1.96 -25.29
C GLU A 18 -18.20 1.14 -24.12
N ILE A 19 -19.43 0.66 -24.31
CA ILE A 19 -20.01 -0.31 -23.38
C ILE A 19 -19.19 -1.58 -23.56
N SER A 20 -18.37 -1.90 -22.57
CA SER A 20 -17.63 -3.16 -22.53
C SER A 20 -18.64 -4.30 -22.78
N GLU A 21 -18.44 -5.08 -23.84
CA GLU A 21 -19.23 -6.28 -24.13
C GLU A 21 -18.95 -7.44 -23.15
N ALA A 22 -18.26 -7.18 -22.04
CA ALA A 22 -18.07 -8.20 -21.02
C ALA A 22 -19.44 -8.67 -20.50
N PRO A 23 -19.75 -9.97 -20.56
CA PRO A 23 -21.06 -10.48 -20.17
C PRO A 23 -21.34 -10.09 -18.72
N VAL A 24 -22.53 -9.53 -18.48
CA VAL A 24 -22.99 -9.18 -17.13
C VAL A 24 -23.02 -10.47 -16.31
N LYS A 25 -22.23 -10.52 -15.23
CA LYS A 25 -22.23 -11.65 -14.30
C LYS A 25 -23.48 -11.53 -13.41
N TRP A 26 -24.29 -12.57 -13.37
CA TRP A 26 -25.48 -12.62 -12.52
C TRP A 26 -25.59 -13.99 -11.84
N CYS A 27 -26.26 -14.02 -10.70
CA CYS A 27 -26.63 -15.24 -10.02
C CYS A 27 -27.95 -15.06 -9.27
N SER A 28 -28.65 -16.18 -9.02
CA SER A 28 -29.83 -16.20 -8.16
C SER A 28 -29.39 -16.39 -6.70
N VAL A 29 -30.06 -15.69 -5.80
CA VAL A 29 -29.83 -15.76 -4.34
C VAL A 29 -31.15 -16.16 -3.68
N SER A 30 -31.12 -17.22 -2.86
CA SER A 30 -32.29 -17.64 -2.09
C SER A 30 -32.52 -16.72 -0.89
N LEU A 31 -33.78 -16.65 -0.42
CA LEU A 31 -34.11 -15.92 0.79
C LEU A 31 -33.38 -16.47 2.02
N ALA A 32 -33.22 -17.81 2.10
CA ALA A 32 -32.47 -18.45 3.18
C ALA A 32 -31.02 -17.98 3.22
N GLU A 33 -30.34 -17.98 2.07
CA GLU A 33 -28.96 -17.50 1.94
C GLU A 33 -28.82 -16.01 2.30
N MET A 34 -29.80 -15.20 1.91
CA MET A 34 -29.84 -13.77 2.29
C MET A 34 -29.96 -13.61 3.82
N VAL A 35 -30.78 -14.42 4.48
CA VAL A 35 -30.94 -14.39 5.96
C VAL A 35 -29.67 -14.85 6.66
N GLU A 36 -29.01 -15.91 6.18
CA GLU A 36 -27.73 -16.41 6.70
C GLU A 36 -26.59 -15.37 6.59
N ARG A 37 -26.61 -14.57 5.52
CA ARG A 37 -25.66 -13.44 5.31
C ARG A 37 -26.07 -12.16 6.03
N GLY A 38 -26.85 -12.25 7.10
CA GLY A 38 -27.23 -11.09 7.92
C GLY A 38 -28.23 -10.14 7.26
N LYS A 39 -29.09 -10.67 6.38
CA LYS A 39 -30.11 -9.92 5.59
C LYS A 39 -29.53 -8.84 4.69
N ARG A 40 -28.31 -9.05 4.21
CA ARG A 40 -27.63 -8.15 3.28
C ARG A 40 -28.14 -8.39 1.86
N LEU A 41 -28.31 -7.28 1.10
CA LEU A 41 -28.81 -7.32 -0.29
C LEU A 41 -27.80 -6.79 -1.31
N GLU A 42 -26.61 -6.40 -0.86
CA GLU A 42 -25.59 -5.87 -1.77
C GLU A 42 -25.04 -6.97 -2.69
N ALA A 43 -24.98 -6.72 -3.99
CA ALA A 43 -24.47 -7.68 -4.97
C ALA A 43 -23.04 -8.15 -4.65
N SER A 44 -22.22 -7.30 -4.02
CA SER A 44 -20.84 -7.64 -3.63
C SER A 44 -20.74 -8.75 -2.57
N VAL A 45 -21.80 -8.98 -1.79
CA VAL A 45 -21.88 -10.07 -0.81
C VAL A 45 -22.11 -11.41 -1.49
N PHE A 46 -22.79 -11.38 -2.65
CA PHE A 46 -23.19 -12.54 -3.45
C PHE A 46 -22.39 -12.63 -4.75
N ASP A 47 -21.18 -12.09 -4.74
CA ASP A 47 -20.29 -12.10 -5.89
C ASP A 47 -20.09 -13.50 -6.46
N VAL A 48 -20.22 -13.63 -7.79
CA VAL A 48 -20.17 -14.92 -8.48
C VAL A 48 -18.81 -15.60 -8.33
N GLU A 49 -17.72 -14.82 -8.37
CA GLU A 49 -16.36 -15.36 -8.20
C GLU A 49 -16.13 -15.83 -6.77
N ALA A 50 -16.69 -15.13 -5.80
CA ALA A 50 -16.64 -15.55 -4.41
C ALA A 50 -17.44 -16.84 -4.16
N ARG A 51 -18.61 -17.01 -4.81
CA ARG A 51 -19.37 -18.27 -4.76
C ARG A 51 -18.56 -19.43 -5.33
N GLN A 52 -17.94 -19.24 -6.48
CA GLN A 52 -17.06 -20.26 -7.06
C GLN A 52 -15.87 -20.57 -6.13
N ALA A 53 -15.32 -19.57 -5.46
CA ALA A 53 -14.26 -19.78 -4.48
C ALA A 53 -14.75 -20.61 -3.28
N TRP A 54 -15.94 -20.34 -2.77
CA TRP A 54 -16.58 -21.15 -1.72
C TRP A 54 -16.80 -22.59 -2.15
N ASP A 55 -17.30 -22.83 -3.37
CA ASP A 55 -17.50 -24.17 -3.90
C ASP A 55 -16.17 -24.94 -4.00
N LEU A 56 -15.10 -24.29 -4.46
CA LEU A 56 -13.77 -24.88 -4.51
C LEU A 56 -13.23 -25.24 -3.11
N ILE A 57 -13.47 -24.39 -2.12
CA ILE A 57 -13.09 -24.69 -0.73
C ILE A 57 -13.91 -25.84 -0.17
N ASN A 58 -15.23 -25.84 -0.35
CA ASN A 58 -16.11 -26.87 0.18
C ASN A 58 -15.86 -28.26 -0.45
N ASN A 59 -15.43 -28.29 -1.71
CA ASN A 59 -15.13 -29.53 -2.44
C ASN A 59 -13.65 -29.94 -2.39
N ASN A 60 -12.82 -29.27 -1.58
CA ASN A 60 -11.42 -29.65 -1.46
C ASN A 60 -11.24 -30.94 -0.62
N LYS A 61 -10.08 -31.57 -0.73
CA LYS A 61 -9.77 -32.84 -0.05
C LYS A 61 -9.32 -32.73 1.40
N TYR A 62 -9.08 -31.51 1.89
CA TYR A 62 -8.62 -31.29 3.26
C TYR A 62 -9.75 -30.80 4.16
N PRO A 63 -9.73 -31.08 5.46
CA PRO A 63 -10.71 -30.51 6.37
C PRO A 63 -10.65 -28.98 6.34
N ILE A 64 -11.80 -28.34 6.48
CA ILE A 64 -11.91 -26.91 6.52
C ILE A 64 -11.82 -26.44 7.98
N THR A 65 -11.07 -25.40 8.21
CA THR A 65 -11.05 -24.65 9.46
C THR A 65 -11.30 -23.17 9.20
N SER A 66 -11.50 -22.36 10.23
CA SER A 66 -11.58 -20.91 10.10
C SER A 66 -10.19 -20.29 10.16
N LEU A 67 -10.04 -19.12 9.53
CA LEU A 67 -8.82 -18.35 9.60
C LEU A 67 -8.63 -17.79 11.01
N GLY A 68 -9.64 -17.12 11.58
CA GLY A 68 -9.63 -16.55 12.93
C GLY A 68 -10.53 -17.31 13.91
N GLY A 69 -10.77 -16.67 15.09
CA GLY A 69 -11.58 -17.22 16.15
C GLY A 69 -10.86 -18.23 17.06
N ALA A 70 -11.59 -18.76 18.06
CA ALA A 70 -11.01 -19.62 19.09
C ALA A 70 -10.35 -20.88 18.50
N ASN A 71 -11.01 -21.52 17.53
CA ASN A 71 -10.53 -22.74 16.86
C ASN A 71 -9.83 -22.48 15.53
N GLY A 72 -9.66 -21.22 15.14
CA GLY A 72 -8.97 -20.83 13.90
C GLY A 72 -7.46 -20.90 14.03
N LEU A 73 -6.78 -20.68 12.91
CA LEU A 73 -5.33 -20.75 12.79
C LEU A 73 -4.62 -19.46 13.24
N THR A 74 -5.35 -18.35 13.39
CA THR A 74 -4.79 -17.03 13.72
C THR A 74 -5.54 -16.36 14.85
N THR A 75 -4.88 -15.35 15.39
CA THR A 75 -5.50 -14.23 16.12
C THR A 75 -5.28 -12.95 15.33
N SER A 76 -6.21 -12.01 15.40
CA SER A 76 -6.07 -10.74 14.70
C SER A 76 -6.62 -9.60 15.54
N TYR A 77 -6.06 -8.40 15.29
CA TYR A 77 -6.47 -7.17 15.98
C TYR A 77 -6.17 -5.94 15.13
N THR A 78 -6.85 -4.85 15.47
CA THR A 78 -6.52 -3.50 14.99
C THR A 78 -6.09 -2.66 16.18
N CYS A 79 -5.23 -1.67 15.94
CA CYS A 79 -4.95 -0.65 16.95
C CYS A 79 -6.12 0.34 17.02
N GLY A 80 -6.38 0.88 18.22
CA GLY A 80 -7.38 1.91 18.42
C GLY A 80 -7.12 3.16 17.55
N ARG A 81 -8.19 3.81 17.11
CA ARG A 81 -8.07 5.07 16.35
C ARG A 81 -7.45 6.16 17.21
N PHE A 82 -6.52 6.92 16.64
CA PHE A 82 -5.87 8.03 17.31
C PHE A 82 -5.64 9.21 16.36
N LYS A 83 -5.57 10.41 16.93
CA LYS A 83 -5.24 11.64 16.20
C LYS A 83 -3.72 11.78 16.13
N ARG A 84 -3.16 11.78 14.95
CA ARG A 84 -1.72 11.96 14.72
C ARG A 84 -1.33 13.41 14.94
N ILE A 85 -0.26 13.63 15.69
CA ILE A 85 0.41 14.93 15.78
C ILE A 85 1.66 14.85 14.92
N TRP A 86 1.56 15.39 13.71
CA TRP A 86 2.65 15.38 12.75
C TRP A 86 3.75 16.36 13.14
N VAL A 87 5.00 15.95 12.91
CA VAL A 87 6.20 16.76 13.13
C VAL A 87 7.17 16.56 11.96
N MET A 88 8.06 17.52 11.74
CA MET A 88 9.03 17.46 10.64
C MET A 88 10.02 16.29 10.81
N LYS A 89 10.42 15.98 12.05
CA LYS A 89 11.35 14.90 12.38
C LYS A 89 11.13 14.45 13.82
N SER A 90 11.15 13.14 14.03
CA SER A 90 11.18 12.50 15.36
C SER A 90 11.80 11.09 15.24
N GLU A 91 11.88 10.39 16.35
CA GLU A 91 12.26 8.98 16.43
C GLU A 91 11.11 8.01 16.08
N TYR A 92 9.93 8.54 15.71
CA TYR A 92 8.71 7.77 15.42
C TYR A 92 8.25 7.97 13.97
N PRO A 93 8.98 7.38 12.98
CA PRO A 93 8.48 7.32 11.61
C PRO A 93 7.23 6.45 11.56
N ILE A 94 6.18 6.90 10.86
CA ILE A 94 4.91 6.16 10.75
C ILE A 94 4.60 5.83 9.30
N TYR A 95 4.16 4.60 9.07
CA TYR A 95 3.74 4.08 7.78
C TYR A 95 2.22 4.03 7.69
N GLN A 96 1.69 4.26 6.50
CA GLN A 96 0.27 4.12 6.19
C GLN A 96 -0.01 2.76 5.54
N PRO A 97 -1.27 2.27 5.60
CA PRO A 97 -1.64 1.01 4.97
C PRO A 97 -1.40 0.95 3.46
N SER A 98 -1.39 2.11 2.77
CA SER A 98 -1.14 2.20 1.33
C SER A 98 0.21 1.62 0.92
N SER A 99 1.25 1.84 1.72
CA SER A 99 2.62 1.42 1.43
C SER A 99 2.94 -0.02 1.87
N VAL A 100 1.99 -0.72 2.51
CA VAL A 100 2.23 -2.07 3.09
C VAL A 100 2.69 -3.11 2.07
N VAL A 101 2.33 -2.94 0.79
CA VAL A 101 2.69 -3.88 -0.30
C VAL A 101 3.92 -3.46 -1.09
N ASP A 102 4.49 -2.30 -0.81
CA ASP A 102 5.70 -1.83 -1.49
C ASP A 102 6.88 -2.74 -1.16
N ILE A 103 7.79 -2.92 -2.10
CA ILE A 103 8.99 -3.74 -1.91
C ILE A 103 9.87 -3.12 -0.82
N LYS A 104 10.02 -1.79 -0.87
CA LYS A 104 10.73 -0.99 0.14
C LYS A 104 9.82 0.15 0.59
N PRO A 105 8.93 -0.11 1.57
CA PRO A 105 8.08 0.95 2.11
C PRO A 105 8.91 2.08 2.71
N THR A 106 8.48 3.30 2.48
CA THR A 106 9.03 4.49 3.12
C THR A 106 8.00 5.06 4.11
N PRO A 107 8.42 5.63 5.24
CA PRO A 107 7.49 6.26 6.16
C PRO A 107 6.82 7.48 5.51
N ASP A 108 5.52 7.63 5.75
CA ASP A 108 4.72 8.78 5.25
C ASP A 108 5.04 10.08 6.00
N GLY A 109 5.69 9.98 7.16
CA GLY A 109 6.09 11.10 7.98
C GLY A 109 6.46 10.67 9.39
N TYR A 110 6.50 11.65 10.29
CA TYR A 110 6.88 11.43 11.68
C TYR A 110 5.79 11.91 12.63
N ILE A 111 5.52 11.14 13.68
CA ILE A 111 4.59 11.54 14.74
C ILE A 111 5.33 11.99 16.00
N SER A 112 4.72 12.92 16.72
CA SER A 112 5.25 13.43 17.99
C SER A 112 5.04 12.41 19.11
N LYS A 113 5.97 12.33 20.06
CA LYS A 113 5.79 11.63 21.36
C LYS A 113 4.55 12.11 22.13
N LYS A 114 4.05 13.32 21.84
CA LYS A 114 2.82 13.88 22.44
C LYS A 114 1.54 13.32 21.79
N THR A 115 1.65 12.49 20.78
CA THR A 115 0.49 11.79 20.20
C THR A 115 -0.14 10.92 21.31
N LYS A 116 -1.45 11.09 21.53
CA LYS A 116 -2.17 10.36 22.60
C LYS A 116 -2.46 8.92 22.18
N VAL A 117 -1.41 8.11 22.12
CA VAL A 117 -1.45 6.67 21.82
C VAL A 117 -0.20 6.05 22.45
N ASP A 118 -0.31 4.81 22.85
CA ASP A 118 0.87 4.00 23.14
C ASP A 118 1.55 3.66 21.80
N ILE A 119 2.68 4.33 21.51
CA ILE A 119 3.41 4.20 20.25
C ILE A 119 3.93 2.77 20.06
N ASP A 120 4.30 2.09 21.13
CA ASP A 120 4.81 0.73 21.05
C ASP A 120 3.72 -0.27 20.65
N SER A 121 2.46 0.00 21.00
CA SER A 121 1.32 -0.80 20.53
C SER A 121 1.08 -0.71 19.02
N LEU A 122 1.64 0.30 18.35
CA LEU A 122 1.55 0.48 16.90
C LEU A 122 2.64 -0.28 16.13
N ARG A 123 3.65 -0.82 16.82
CA ARG A 123 4.74 -1.55 16.18
C ARG A 123 4.27 -2.88 15.66
N VAL A 124 4.79 -3.24 14.51
CA VAL A 124 4.61 -4.56 13.91
C VAL A 124 5.86 -5.39 14.15
N HIS A 125 5.73 -6.71 14.14
CA HIS A 125 6.84 -7.61 14.41
C HIS A 125 7.02 -8.66 13.31
N LYS A 126 8.24 -9.14 13.14
CA LYS A 126 8.60 -10.16 12.16
C LYS A 126 7.71 -11.39 12.27
N GLY A 127 7.19 -11.86 11.13
CA GLY A 127 6.28 -13.00 11.04
C GLY A 127 4.80 -12.63 11.16
N GLN A 128 4.47 -11.39 11.51
CA GLN A 128 3.10 -10.88 11.51
C GLN A 128 2.60 -10.65 10.08
N ILE A 129 1.37 -11.01 9.78
CA ILE A 129 0.74 -10.72 8.49
C ILE A 129 -0.08 -9.44 8.65
N LEU A 130 0.11 -8.51 7.73
CA LEU A 130 -0.60 -7.24 7.67
C LEU A 130 -1.64 -7.28 6.55
N LEU A 131 -2.87 -6.87 6.87
CA LEU A 131 -3.98 -6.84 5.94
C LEU A 131 -4.65 -5.46 5.97
N THR A 132 -4.75 -4.79 4.81
CA THR A 132 -5.49 -3.52 4.74
C THR A 132 -6.97 -3.75 4.98
N CYS A 133 -7.55 -3.00 5.93
CA CYS A 133 -8.90 -3.22 6.42
C CYS A 133 -9.84 -2.03 6.21
N SER A 134 -9.36 -0.94 5.62
CA SER A 134 -10.16 0.26 5.36
C SER A 134 -9.83 0.87 4.00
N GLY A 135 -10.83 1.33 3.26
CA GLY A 135 -10.68 1.87 1.90
C GLY A 135 -10.31 0.78 0.89
N THR A 136 -9.05 0.66 0.53
CA THR A 136 -8.56 -0.45 -0.31
C THR A 136 -8.32 -1.67 0.57
N ILE A 137 -9.29 -2.58 0.58
CA ILE A 137 -9.28 -3.79 1.39
C ILE A 137 -8.53 -4.92 0.68
N GLY A 138 -7.91 -5.81 1.46
CA GLY A 138 -7.41 -7.10 0.97
C GLY A 138 -5.97 -7.07 0.45
N LYS A 139 -5.25 -5.95 0.59
CA LYS A 139 -3.80 -5.96 0.37
C LYS A 139 -3.11 -6.63 1.54
N VAL A 140 -2.29 -7.65 1.24
CA VAL A 140 -1.63 -8.49 2.25
C VAL A 140 -0.13 -8.37 2.12
N SER A 141 0.55 -8.22 3.24
CA SER A 141 2.01 -8.26 3.33
C SER A 141 2.46 -9.05 4.57
N LEU A 142 3.67 -9.61 4.49
CA LEU A 142 4.31 -10.26 5.62
C LEU A 142 5.40 -9.33 6.18
N VAL A 143 5.43 -9.16 7.49
CA VAL A 143 6.49 -8.40 8.15
C VAL A 143 7.77 -9.23 8.12
N SER A 144 8.73 -8.77 7.33
CA SER A 144 10.09 -9.30 7.27
C SER A 144 11.05 -8.38 8.04
N LYS A 145 12.35 -8.60 7.89
CA LYS A 145 13.39 -7.78 8.53
C LYS A 145 13.26 -6.29 8.19
N THR A 146 12.89 -5.95 6.95
CA THR A 146 12.75 -4.54 6.50
C THR A 146 11.71 -3.76 7.31
N LEU A 147 10.62 -4.41 7.73
CA LEU A 147 9.51 -3.76 8.44
C LEU A 147 9.44 -4.13 9.93
N ASP A 148 10.36 -4.98 10.41
CA ASP A 148 10.36 -5.34 11.81
C ASP A 148 10.50 -4.10 12.71
N ASN A 149 9.63 -4.01 13.70
CA ASN A 149 9.56 -2.86 14.61
C ASN A 149 9.05 -1.53 14.01
N ALA A 150 8.59 -1.53 12.75
CA ALA A 150 8.01 -0.35 12.12
C ALA A 150 6.68 0.05 12.77
N ILE A 151 6.41 1.35 12.81
CA ILE A 151 5.17 1.91 13.37
C ILE A 151 4.16 2.08 12.25
N PHE A 152 3.06 1.33 12.31
CA PHE A 152 1.96 1.46 11.36
C PHE A 152 0.73 2.13 11.96
N SER A 153 -0.03 2.81 11.10
CA SER A 153 -1.30 3.41 11.51
C SER A 153 -2.35 2.35 11.88
N HIS A 154 -3.50 2.80 12.39
CA HIS A 154 -4.55 1.92 12.92
C HIS A 154 -5.39 1.21 11.84
N ASP A 155 -5.43 1.71 10.59
CA ASP A 155 -6.28 1.15 9.53
C ASP A 155 -5.65 -0.11 8.90
N LEU A 156 -5.20 -1.03 9.74
CA LEU A 156 -4.52 -2.25 9.37
C LEU A 156 -4.86 -3.38 10.35
N LEU A 157 -5.33 -4.49 9.85
CA LEU A 157 -5.42 -5.72 10.62
C LEU A 157 -4.05 -6.35 10.76
N ARG A 158 -3.67 -6.65 11.98
CA ARG A 158 -2.48 -7.41 12.35
C ARG A 158 -2.90 -8.83 12.65
N ILE A 159 -2.31 -9.78 11.96
CA ILE A 159 -2.68 -11.19 12.05
C ILE A 159 -1.48 -11.97 12.54
N ASP A 160 -1.64 -12.62 13.67
CA ASP A 160 -0.64 -13.50 14.28
C ASP A 160 -1.05 -14.95 14.11
N CYS A 161 -0.17 -15.75 13.51
CA CYS A 161 -0.42 -17.17 13.34
C CYS A 161 -0.14 -17.93 14.64
N LYS A 162 -1.04 -18.81 15.05
CA LYS A 162 -0.86 -19.64 16.26
C LYS A 162 0.30 -20.63 16.12
N ASN A 163 0.59 -21.06 14.88
CA ASN A 163 1.72 -21.90 14.57
C ASN A 163 2.62 -21.21 13.52
N PRO A 164 3.92 -21.08 13.76
CA PRO A 164 4.85 -20.45 12.83
C PRO A 164 4.90 -21.07 11.42
N VAL A 165 4.63 -22.36 11.29
CA VAL A 165 4.59 -23.03 9.97
C VAL A 165 3.39 -22.62 9.12
N ASP A 166 2.37 -22.03 9.72
CA ASP A 166 1.17 -21.58 9.01
C ASP A 166 1.35 -20.19 8.38
N VAL A 167 2.37 -19.41 8.76
CA VAL A 167 2.55 -18.01 8.34
C VAL A 167 2.54 -17.87 6.82
N GLY A 168 3.46 -18.55 6.13
CA GLY A 168 3.54 -18.49 4.67
C GLY A 168 2.32 -19.09 3.99
N TYR A 169 1.73 -20.13 4.56
CA TYR A 169 0.51 -20.77 4.05
C TYR A 169 -0.68 -19.79 4.10
N ILE A 170 -0.94 -19.17 5.25
CA ILE A 170 -2.02 -18.20 5.44
C ILE A 170 -1.80 -16.95 4.59
N TYR A 171 -0.57 -16.43 4.56
CA TYR A 171 -0.21 -15.33 3.68
C TYR A 171 -0.56 -15.64 2.22
N THR A 172 -0.15 -16.82 1.73
CA THR A 172 -0.40 -17.25 0.35
C THR A 172 -1.89 -17.41 0.08
N TYR A 173 -2.63 -18.00 1.03
CA TYR A 173 -4.06 -18.14 0.92
C TYR A 173 -4.77 -16.80 0.80
N LEU A 174 -4.50 -15.86 1.71
CA LEU A 174 -5.09 -14.51 1.69
C LEU A 174 -4.74 -13.73 0.42
N LYS A 175 -3.55 -13.95 -0.15
CA LYS A 175 -3.11 -13.32 -1.39
C LYS A 175 -3.61 -14.03 -2.65
N SER A 176 -4.07 -15.26 -2.53
CA SER A 176 -4.65 -16.01 -3.65
C SER A 176 -5.98 -15.41 -4.11
N LYS A 177 -6.35 -15.66 -5.37
CA LYS A 177 -7.66 -15.23 -5.89
C LYS A 177 -8.82 -15.81 -5.06
N ILE A 178 -8.69 -17.06 -4.60
CA ILE A 178 -9.71 -17.74 -3.79
C ILE A 178 -9.89 -17.04 -2.44
N GLY A 179 -8.81 -16.93 -1.65
CA GLY A 179 -8.87 -16.33 -0.31
C GLY A 179 -9.27 -14.86 -0.35
N SER A 180 -8.74 -14.09 -1.31
CA SER A 180 -9.08 -12.67 -1.46
C SER A 180 -10.55 -12.45 -1.82
N GLN A 181 -11.14 -13.27 -2.70
CA GLN A 181 -12.55 -13.16 -3.06
C GLN A 181 -13.46 -13.48 -1.86
N ILE A 182 -13.17 -14.53 -1.11
CA ILE A 182 -13.93 -14.85 0.11
C ILE A 182 -13.83 -13.73 1.13
N LEU A 183 -12.63 -13.18 1.33
CA LEU A 183 -12.40 -12.08 2.27
C LEU A 183 -13.22 -10.83 1.90
N ILE A 184 -13.25 -10.47 0.62
CA ILE A 184 -13.92 -9.26 0.13
C ILE A 184 -15.45 -9.34 0.34
N THR A 185 -16.06 -10.50 0.34
CA THR A 185 -17.51 -10.64 0.60
C THR A 185 -17.90 -10.24 2.01
N ASN A 186 -16.97 -10.24 2.95
CA ASN A 186 -17.19 -9.84 4.33
C ASN A 186 -17.10 -8.33 4.56
N LYS A 187 -16.71 -7.55 3.54
CA LYS A 187 -16.61 -6.08 3.67
C LYS A 187 -17.97 -5.45 3.95
N TYR A 188 -17.98 -4.38 4.71
CA TYR A 188 -19.15 -3.55 4.97
C TYR A 188 -18.82 -2.06 4.82
N GLY A 189 -19.84 -1.19 4.82
CA GLY A 189 -19.70 0.26 4.63
C GLY A 189 -20.09 0.70 3.23
N ALA A 190 -20.88 1.80 3.15
CA ALA A 190 -21.43 2.29 1.88
C ALA A 190 -20.45 3.20 1.11
N VAL A 191 -19.66 4.03 1.81
CA VAL A 191 -18.73 5.00 1.21
C VAL A 191 -17.29 4.53 1.38
N ILE A 192 -16.91 4.20 2.60
CA ILE A 192 -15.61 3.61 2.91
C ILE A 192 -15.87 2.19 3.40
N THR A 193 -15.36 1.23 2.66
CA THR A 193 -15.50 -0.18 3.02
C THR A 193 -14.51 -0.58 4.10
N HIS A 194 -14.94 -1.46 5.00
CA HIS A 194 -14.15 -1.95 6.13
C HIS A 194 -14.22 -3.47 6.25
N ILE A 195 -13.18 -4.04 6.86
CA ILE A 195 -13.15 -5.41 7.40
C ILE A 195 -12.59 -5.32 8.83
N GLU A 196 -13.16 -6.08 9.74
CA GLU A 196 -12.74 -6.17 11.14
C GLU A 196 -12.23 -7.59 11.47
N SER A 197 -11.60 -7.74 12.64
CA SER A 197 -11.07 -9.03 13.09
C SER A 197 -12.10 -10.15 13.07
N GLU A 198 -13.31 -9.87 13.50
CA GLU A 198 -14.42 -10.82 13.57
C GLU A 198 -14.79 -11.39 12.19
N HIS A 199 -14.56 -10.64 11.12
CA HIS A 199 -14.80 -11.12 9.77
C HIS A 199 -13.81 -12.21 9.34
N LEU A 200 -12.60 -12.25 9.92
CA LEU A 200 -11.64 -13.32 9.67
C LEU A 200 -12.08 -14.64 10.30
N ASP A 201 -12.89 -14.59 11.35
CA ASP A 201 -13.42 -15.79 12.03
C ASP A 201 -14.32 -16.62 11.11
N THR A 202 -14.92 -15.99 10.11
CA THR A 202 -15.81 -16.62 9.13
C THR A 202 -15.12 -17.03 7.83
N VAL A 203 -13.84 -16.65 7.64
CA VAL A 203 -13.09 -17.00 6.44
C VAL A 203 -12.65 -18.46 6.52
N PRO A 204 -13.16 -19.36 5.65
CA PRO A 204 -12.75 -20.75 5.63
C PRO A 204 -11.37 -20.88 4.99
N ILE A 205 -10.56 -21.77 5.52
CA ILE A 205 -9.27 -22.14 4.96
C ILE A 205 -9.11 -23.68 5.00
N PRO A 206 -8.67 -24.32 3.91
CA PRO A 206 -8.33 -25.73 3.94
C PRO A 206 -7.17 -25.99 4.92
N ASN A 207 -7.36 -26.89 5.86
CA ASN A 207 -6.31 -27.27 6.82
C ASN A 207 -5.42 -28.35 6.22
N ALA A 208 -4.54 -27.97 5.33
CA ALA A 208 -3.59 -28.88 4.69
C ALA A 208 -2.61 -29.50 5.71
N PRO A 209 -2.03 -30.68 5.43
CA PRO A 209 -0.99 -31.28 6.27
C PRO A 209 0.23 -30.36 6.43
N ASP A 210 0.89 -30.43 7.59
CA ASP A 210 2.04 -29.60 7.93
C ASP A 210 3.19 -29.73 6.91
N THR A 211 3.35 -30.90 6.29
CA THR A 211 4.33 -31.10 5.21
C THR A 211 4.10 -30.20 3.99
N ILE A 212 2.84 -29.87 3.68
CA ILE A 212 2.49 -28.93 2.60
C ILE A 212 2.63 -27.50 3.09
N LYS A 213 2.12 -27.20 4.29
CA LYS A 213 2.22 -25.88 4.90
C LYS A 213 3.67 -25.45 5.04
N SER A 214 4.57 -26.33 5.54
CA SER A 214 6.00 -26.05 5.66
C SER A 214 6.64 -25.73 4.31
N LYS A 215 6.37 -26.50 3.27
CA LYS A 215 6.92 -26.21 1.94
C LYS A 215 6.49 -24.84 1.40
N ILE A 216 5.23 -24.46 1.59
CA ILE A 216 4.74 -23.13 1.19
C ILE A 216 5.36 -22.06 2.05
N ASN A 217 5.45 -22.28 3.37
CA ASN A 217 6.08 -21.37 4.30
C ASN A 217 7.53 -21.09 3.94
N ASP A 218 8.32 -22.13 3.66
CA ASP A 218 9.73 -22.00 3.30
C ASP A 218 9.93 -21.14 2.04
N LEU A 219 9.09 -21.34 1.02
CA LEU A 219 9.12 -20.54 -0.21
C LEU A 219 8.80 -19.06 0.07
N ILE A 220 7.81 -18.78 0.90
CA ILE A 220 7.43 -17.40 1.25
C ILE A 220 8.51 -16.74 2.10
N ILE A 221 9.05 -17.43 3.11
CA ILE A 221 10.13 -16.91 3.94
C ILE A 221 11.37 -16.62 3.09
N GLN A 222 11.73 -17.52 2.17
CA GLN A 222 12.84 -17.30 1.24
C GLN A 222 12.57 -16.09 0.32
N SER A 223 11.36 -15.96 -0.21
CA SER A 223 10.98 -14.81 -1.04
C SER A 223 11.14 -13.47 -0.30
N TYR A 224 10.72 -13.40 0.96
CA TYR A 224 10.89 -12.20 1.76
C TYR A 224 12.34 -11.95 2.19
N ALA A 225 13.13 -12.99 2.43
CA ALA A 225 14.56 -12.86 2.68
C ALA A 225 15.29 -12.23 1.47
N LEU A 226 14.96 -12.67 0.24
CA LEU A 226 15.49 -12.06 -0.99
C LEU A 226 15.06 -10.60 -1.17
N ARG A 227 13.85 -10.24 -0.77
CA ARG A 227 13.40 -8.84 -0.77
C ARG A 227 14.19 -8.00 0.23
N ASP A 228 14.43 -8.52 1.43
CA ASP A 228 15.24 -7.84 2.45
C ASP A 228 16.69 -7.63 1.97
N GLU A 229 17.28 -8.63 1.31
CA GLU A 229 18.61 -8.53 0.70
C GLU A 229 18.62 -7.47 -0.43
N SER A 230 17.62 -7.51 -1.33
CA SER A 230 17.46 -6.50 -2.38
C SER A 230 17.37 -5.08 -1.79
N ASN A 231 16.59 -4.88 -0.73
CA ASN A 231 16.47 -3.59 -0.07
C ASN A 231 17.82 -3.12 0.52
N ALA A 232 18.57 -4.03 1.13
CA ALA A 232 19.89 -3.72 1.66
C ALA A 232 20.91 -3.35 0.55
N LEU A 233 20.85 -4.02 -0.60
CA LEU A 233 21.68 -3.69 -1.75
C LEU A 233 21.33 -2.33 -2.34
N ILE A 234 20.06 -1.97 -2.42
CA ILE A 234 19.61 -0.64 -2.84
C ILE A 234 20.14 0.43 -1.90
N ASP A 235 20.11 0.20 -0.56
CA ASP A 235 20.65 1.14 0.41
C ASP A 235 22.17 1.32 0.24
N GLN A 236 22.89 0.22 0.00
CA GLN A 236 24.34 0.26 -0.27
C GLN A 236 24.64 1.03 -1.56
N ALA A 237 23.90 0.79 -2.63
CA ALA A 237 24.08 1.51 -3.89
C ALA A 237 23.82 3.01 -3.73
N GLN A 238 22.76 3.40 -3.01
CA GLN A 238 22.48 4.80 -2.69
C GLN A 238 23.59 5.43 -1.83
N ALA A 239 24.07 4.73 -0.82
CA ALA A 239 25.16 5.20 0.03
C ALA A 239 26.45 5.38 -0.77
N LEU A 240 26.75 4.46 -1.68
CA LEU A 240 27.92 4.56 -2.57
C LEU A 240 27.80 5.79 -3.48
N LEU A 241 26.64 5.99 -4.11
CA LEU A 241 26.39 7.16 -4.96
C LEU A 241 26.61 8.48 -4.20
N VAL A 242 26.02 8.60 -3.00
CA VAL A 242 26.16 9.77 -2.14
C VAL A 242 27.64 10.01 -1.78
N LYS A 243 28.35 8.94 -1.46
CA LYS A 243 29.77 9.01 -1.11
C LYS A 243 30.64 9.43 -2.31
N GLU A 244 30.50 8.78 -3.45
CA GLU A 244 31.34 9.05 -4.63
C GLU A 244 31.08 10.43 -5.24
N LEU A 245 29.83 10.90 -5.20
CA LEU A 245 29.49 12.25 -5.63
C LEU A 245 29.68 13.32 -4.53
N ASN A 246 30.14 12.92 -3.34
CA ASN A 246 30.33 13.80 -2.18
C ASN A 246 29.10 14.70 -1.93
N LEU A 247 27.90 14.09 -1.94
CA LEU A 247 26.64 14.78 -1.76
C LEU A 247 26.40 15.03 -0.26
N PRO A 248 26.18 16.28 0.18
CA PRO A 248 25.80 16.56 1.55
C PRO A 248 24.34 16.09 1.79
N PRO A 249 23.97 15.80 3.04
CA PRO A 249 22.57 15.60 3.39
C PRO A 249 21.71 16.79 2.94
N ILE A 250 20.52 16.53 2.42
CA ILE A 250 19.60 17.59 1.93
C ILE A 250 19.36 18.66 3.01
N SER A 251 19.31 18.25 4.29
CA SER A 251 19.15 19.19 5.42
C SER A 251 20.32 20.16 5.61
N GLU A 252 21.49 19.86 5.06
CA GLU A 252 22.69 20.68 5.15
C GLU A 252 22.91 21.55 3.92
N ILE A 253 22.14 21.34 2.85
CA ILE A 253 22.21 22.15 1.64
C ILE A 253 21.68 23.54 1.99
N LYS A 254 22.55 24.53 1.87
CA LYS A 254 22.19 25.94 2.09
C LYS A 254 21.43 26.46 0.87
N ILE A 255 20.25 27.01 1.13
CA ILE A 255 19.40 27.65 0.14
C ILE A 255 19.29 29.11 0.56
N ASP A 256 20.10 29.98 -0.04
CA ASP A 256 20.19 31.38 0.34
C ASP A 256 18.92 32.18 0.01
N THR A 257 18.04 31.63 -0.85
CA THR A 257 16.81 32.27 -1.29
C THR A 257 15.61 32.00 -0.40
N LEU A 258 15.72 31.08 0.58
CA LEU A 258 14.60 30.68 1.47
C LEU A 258 14.74 31.36 2.84
N ASP A 259 13.77 32.21 3.18
CA ASP A 259 13.65 32.82 4.51
C ASP A 259 13.08 31.78 5.51
N LYS A 260 13.97 31.08 6.22
CA LYS A 260 13.62 30.07 7.22
C LYS A 260 12.90 30.63 8.46
N SER A 261 12.82 31.94 8.62
CA SER A 261 12.12 32.60 9.75
C SER A 261 10.60 32.64 9.54
N LYS A 262 10.12 32.43 8.31
CA LYS A 262 8.70 32.52 7.96
C LYS A 262 8.04 31.14 7.96
N SER A 263 6.81 31.10 8.41
CA SER A 263 5.97 29.87 8.37
C SER A 263 5.59 29.46 6.93
N VAL A 264 5.56 30.43 6.02
CA VAL A 264 5.34 30.22 4.58
C VAL A 264 6.64 30.47 3.85
N GLN A 265 7.13 29.47 3.15
CA GLN A 265 8.34 29.56 2.33
C GLN A 265 8.00 30.23 0.99
N THR A 266 8.71 31.29 0.65
CA THR A 266 8.55 32.00 -0.64
C THR A 266 9.90 32.11 -1.34
N PHE A 267 9.88 32.04 -2.66
CA PHE A 267 11.05 32.26 -3.51
C PHE A 267 10.63 32.92 -4.82
N ASN A 268 11.58 33.53 -5.50
CA ASN A 268 11.37 34.22 -6.77
C ASN A 268 11.96 33.37 -7.89
N VAL A 269 11.25 33.30 -9.02
CA VAL A 269 11.70 32.67 -10.27
C VAL A 269 11.63 33.69 -11.38
N LYS A 270 12.67 33.78 -12.20
CA LYS A 270 12.67 34.68 -13.37
C LYS A 270 11.72 34.10 -14.43
N LEU A 271 11.01 34.95 -15.12
CA LEU A 271 10.09 34.54 -16.19
C LEU A 271 10.79 33.70 -17.29
N SER A 272 12.05 34.01 -17.58
CA SER A 272 12.89 33.26 -18.51
C SER A 272 13.25 31.86 -18.05
N GLU A 273 13.14 31.57 -16.75
CA GLU A 273 13.48 30.28 -16.14
C GLU A 273 12.23 29.43 -15.85
N MET A 274 11.04 29.97 -16.11
CA MET A 274 9.78 29.26 -15.81
C MET A 274 9.52 28.01 -16.68
N ALA A 275 10.22 27.87 -17.81
CA ALA A 275 10.07 26.71 -18.73
C ALA A 275 8.60 26.39 -19.09
N GLY A 276 7.74 27.42 -19.14
CA GLY A 276 6.30 27.27 -19.41
C GLY A 276 5.47 26.73 -18.23
N ARG A 277 6.06 26.60 -17.05
CA ARG A 277 5.38 26.09 -15.85
C ARG A 277 5.35 27.14 -14.73
N ALA A 278 4.16 27.32 -14.13
CA ALA A 278 3.95 28.27 -13.03
C ALA A 278 3.77 27.61 -11.65
N ASP A 279 3.86 26.27 -11.58
CA ASP A 279 3.70 25.54 -10.32
C ASP A 279 4.94 25.63 -9.45
N ALA A 280 4.76 26.06 -8.21
CA ALA A 280 5.86 26.28 -7.27
C ALA A 280 6.69 25.02 -7.00
N SER A 281 6.08 23.84 -7.06
CA SER A 281 6.77 22.55 -6.84
C SER A 281 7.82 22.24 -7.90
N TYR A 282 7.67 22.78 -9.11
CA TYR A 282 8.66 22.62 -10.18
C TYR A 282 9.92 23.49 -9.97
N HIS A 283 9.76 24.64 -9.33
CA HIS A 283 10.81 25.65 -9.17
C HIS A 283 11.42 25.67 -7.76
N VAL A 284 11.33 24.57 -7.02
CA VAL A 284 11.87 24.53 -5.65
C VAL A 284 13.39 24.74 -5.67
N PRO A 285 13.93 25.78 -5.00
CA PRO A 285 15.35 26.16 -5.10
C PRO A 285 16.34 25.08 -4.66
N ILE A 286 15.89 24.08 -3.89
CA ILE A 286 16.73 22.93 -3.50
C ILE A 286 17.20 22.12 -4.71
N VAL A 287 16.41 22.08 -5.79
CA VAL A 287 16.74 21.33 -7.01
C VAL A 287 17.96 21.98 -7.68
N ASP A 288 17.95 23.29 -7.84
CA ASP A 288 19.07 24.03 -8.44
C ASP A 288 20.34 23.86 -7.61
N ALA A 289 20.22 23.95 -6.27
CA ALA A 289 21.34 23.75 -5.37
C ALA A 289 21.93 22.33 -5.47
N ILE A 290 21.10 21.31 -5.64
CA ILE A 290 21.56 19.93 -5.87
C ILE A 290 22.27 19.81 -7.22
N VAL A 291 21.70 20.37 -8.28
CA VAL A 291 22.30 20.37 -9.62
C VAL A 291 23.65 21.05 -9.62
N ASP A 292 23.79 22.16 -8.91
CA ASP A 292 25.08 22.88 -8.80
C ASP A 292 26.15 22.07 -8.04
N ILE A 293 25.73 21.32 -6.98
CA ILE A 293 26.63 20.40 -6.28
C ILE A 293 27.07 19.28 -7.21
N LEU A 294 26.15 18.70 -7.97
CA LEU A 294 26.46 17.65 -8.94
C LEU A 294 27.44 18.14 -10.00
N LYS A 295 27.20 19.33 -10.59
CA LYS A 295 28.10 19.95 -11.58
C LYS A 295 29.49 20.21 -11.02
N LYS A 296 29.59 20.53 -9.73
CA LYS A 296 30.87 20.80 -9.07
C LYS A 296 31.67 19.56 -8.75
N ASN A 297 30.99 18.47 -8.40
CA ASN A 297 31.60 17.22 -7.86
C ASN A 297 31.77 16.12 -8.91
N ALA A 298 30.93 16.09 -9.95
CA ALA A 298 31.01 15.11 -11.02
C ALA A 298 32.05 15.53 -12.10
N ALA A 299 32.71 14.55 -12.68
CA ALA A 299 33.62 14.78 -13.80
C ALA A 299 32.88 15.29 -15.04
N GLU A 300 31.67 14.83 -15.28
CA GLU A 300 30.77 15.24 -16.34
C GLU A 300 29.32 15.14 -15.86
N VAL A 301 28.46 16.06 -16.28
CA VAL A 301 27.02 16.01 -16.06
C VAL A 301 26.31 16.04 -17.40
N THR A 302 25.45 15.08 -17.64
CA THR A 302 24.65 14.99 -18.85
C THR A 302 23.17 14.79 -18.50
N THR A 303 22.30 14.76 -19.50
CA THR A 303 20.87 14.53 -19.33
C THR A 303 20.52 13.09 -19.62
N VAL A 304 19.40 12.61 -19.08
CA VAL A 304 18.88 11.26 -19.38
C VAL A 304 18.58 11.09 -20.88
N GLY A 305 18.29 12.18 -21.60
CA GLY A 305 18.06 12.18 -23.05
C GLY A 305 19.33 12.21 -23.90
N ASP A 306 20.53 12.19 -23.32
CA ASP A 306 21.78 12.03 -24.07
C ASP A 306 21.86 10.61 -24.63
N GLU A 307 22.17 10.49 -25.93
CA GLU A 307 22.25 9.22 -26.65
C GLU A 307 23.25 8.21 -26.04
N ARG A 308 24.24 8.70 -25.29
CA ARG A 308 25.21 7.87 -24.54
C ARG A 308 24.58 7.20 -23.31
N ILE A 309 23.45 7.72 -22.84
CA ILE A 309 22.75 7.26 -21.61
C ILE A 309 21.51 6.48 -21.97
N SER A 310 20.71 6.99 -22.92
CA SER A 310 19.44 6.38 -23.32
C SER A 310 19.29 6.40 -24.83
N SER A 311 19.01 5.24 -25.42
CA SER A 311 18.75 5.10 -26.86
C SER A 311 17.35 5.61 -27.24
N ASP A 312 16.40 5.60 -26.33
CA ASP A 312 15.03 6.07 -26.56
C ASP A 312 14.31 6.37 -25.23
N ILE A 313 13.45 7.37 -25.24
CA ILE A 313 12.57 7.72 -24.11
C ILE A 313 11.14 7.52 -24.56
N ILE A 314 10.54 6.40 -24.14
CA ILE A 314 9.16 6.09 -24.46
C ILE A 314 8.26 6.76 -23.41
N LEU A 315 7.40 7.69 -23.88
CA LEU A 315 6.35 8.26 -23.04
C LEU A 315 5.15 7.32 -23.02
N PRO A 316 4.54 7.06 -21.86
CA PRO A 316 3.28 6.34 -21.81
C PRO A 316 2.22 7.15 -22.57
N GLY A 317 1.53 6.48 -23.50
CA GLY A 317 0.43 7.06 -24.29
C GLY A 317 -0.83 7.28 -23.47
#